data_e04892f99312365eb2acfff6d14e3519
#
_entry.id   e04892f99312365eb2acfff6d14e3519
#
_cell.length_a   1.000
_cell.length_b   1.000
_cell.length_c   1.000
_cell.angle_alpha   90.00
_cell.angle_beta   90.00
_cell.angle_gamma   90.00
#
_symmetry.space_group_name_H-M   'P 1'
#
loop_
_entity.id
_entity.type
_entity.pdbx_description
1 polymer ?
#
loop_
_entity_poly.entity_id
_entity_poly.type
_entity_poly.pdbx_seq_one_letter_code
_entity_poly.pdbx_strand_id
1 'polypeptide(L)'
;MPVFCRTTDSGGIGYSPRMQHKPLSLFQVLACGAAIVTLSMGIRHGFGLWLQPVTQSQGWGRQEFAMAMAIQNLAWGFMGIFAGMVADRFGAFRVIIAGALLYALGLVGMSQATTPWLFALFTGVIIGTAQAGTTYAVIYGVIGRNVSAERRSWAMGIAAAACSFGQFLMVPVEGMLISNAGWQNALLILAAATFLIIPLAWGLREPALHAPGQVKREQSIAQALAEAFKYPSFQLLMAGYFVCGFQVVFIGVHMPSYLKDHGLPPQVASYALALIGLFNVFGTYIAGTLGQKMAKKKILATIYFSRSVAIVLFLLAPLTPTSVYLFSAVMGLLWLSTVPPTNAAVAQIFGVAHLSMLGGFIFFSHQIGSFMGVWLGGYLYDKTGSYDIVWYLAIALGVFAALVNLPVRESAIVRKHLQAA
;
A
#
# COMPACT_ATOMS: atom_id res chain seq x y z
N MET A 1 49.96 32.19 56.99
CA MET A 1 50.69 31.29 56.09
C MET A 1 49.67 30.54 55.25
N PRO A 2 49.57 30.85 53.95
CA PRO A 2 48.67 30.12 53.05
C PRO A 2 49.44 28.96 52.38
N VAL A 3 48.80 27.79 52.39
CA VAL A 3 49.31 26.57 51.73
C VAL A 3 48.94 26.60 50.27
N PHE A 4 49.96 26.59 49.41
CA PHE A 4 49.82 26.44 47.96
C PHE A 4 49.32 25.01 47.60
N CYS A 5 48.16 24.90 46.93
CA CYS A 5 47.74 23.67 46.27
C CYS A 5 48.02 23.78 44.77
N ARG A 6 48.96 22.99 44.28
CA ARG A 6 49.28 22.86 42.84
C ARG A 6 48.13 22.15 42.10
N THR A 7 47.52 22.83 41.15
CA THR A 7 46.64 22.19 40.17
C THR A 7 47.49 21.60 39.05
N THR A 8 47.46 20.29 38.91
CA THR A 8 48.00 19.56 37.76
C THR A 8 47.07 19.72 36.57
N ASP A 9 47.58 20.28 35.52
CA ASP A 9 46.98 20.38 34.19
C ASP A 9 46.77 18.94 33.62
N SER A 10 45.52 18.46 33.63
CA SER A 10 45.12 17.28 32.86
C SER A 10 44.55 17.73 31.53
N GLY A 11 45.31 17.47 30.46
CA GLY A 11 44.94 17.77 29.07
C GLY A 11 43.55 17.29 28.72
N GLY A 12 42.61 18.24 28.64
CA GLY A 12 41.27 18.00 28.15
C GLY A 12 41.33 17.66 26.67
N ILE A 13 41.03 16.39 26.33
CA ILE A 13 40.73 15.97 24.98
C ILE A 13 39.48 16.77 24.59
N GLY A 14 39.67 17.75 23.71
CA GLY A 14 38.59 18.57 23.17
C GLY A 14 37.54 17.68 22.50
N TYR A 15 36.41 17.48 23.16
CA TYR A 15 35.22 16.95 22.53
C TYR A 15 34.76 17.95 21.47
N SER A 16 35.07 17.67 20.21
CA SER A 16 34.47 18.36 19.08
C SER A 16 32.94 18.34 19.25
N PRO A 17 32.24 19.48 19.19
CA PRO A 17 30.81 19.52 19.32
C PRO A 17 30.25 18.70 18.17
N ARG A 18 29.66 17.52 18.49
CA ARG A 18 28.90 16.73 17.51
C ARG A 18 27.90 17.69 16.89
N MET A 19 28.00 17.89 15.57
CA MET A 19 27.00 18.61 14.81
C MET A 19 25.64 17.96 15.09
N GLN A 20 24.82 18.63 15.91
CA GLN A 20 23.46 18.27 16.14
C GLN A 20 22.72 18.52 14.83
N HIS A 21 22.57 17.47 14.02
CA HIS A 21 21.74 17.56 12.83
C HIS A 21 20.31 17.91 13.26
N LYS A 22 19.83 19.07 12.80
CA LYS A 22 18.44 19.47 13.04
C LYS A 22 17.51 18.41 12.46
N PRO A 23 16.51 17.96 13.23
CA PRO A 23 15.48 17.06 12.69
C PRO A 23 14.81 17.71 11.48
N LEU A 24 14.35 16.90 10.52
CA LEU A 24 13.60 17.40 9.36
C LEU A 24 12.36 18.16 9.83
N SER A 25 12.03 19.27 9.17
CA SER A 25 10.83 20.01 9.51
C SER A 25 9.57 19.18 9.19
N LEU A 26 8.52 19.33 10.00
CA LEU A 26 7.25 18.65 9.78
C LEU A 26 6.70 18.89 8.36
N PHE A 27 6.75 20.15 7.91
CA PHE A 27 6.31 20.53 6.57
C PHE A 27 7.11 19.80 5.48
N GLN A 28 8.43 19.75 5.62
CA GLN A 28 9.32 19.08 4.67
C GLN A 28 9.03 17.58 4.56
N VAL A 29 8.88 16.89 5.72
CA VAL A 29 8.55 15.46 5.76
C VAL A 29 7.21 15.18 5.11
N LEU A 30 6.20 16.00 5.42
CA LEU A 30 4.85 15.82 4.87
C LEU A 30 4.78 16.16 3.38
N ALA A 31 5.32 17.31 2.96
CA ALA A 31 5.25 17.74 1.57
C ALA A 31 6.00 16.77 0.64
N CYS A 32 7.27 16.45 0.97
CA CYS A 32 8.06 15.52 0.15
C CYS A 32 7.51 14.09 0.22
N GLY A 33 7.17 13.61 1.42
CA GLY A 33 6.63 12.26 1.60
C GLY A 33 5.29 12.06 0.90
N ALA A 34 4.36 13.01 1.05
CA ALA A 34 3.08 12.98 0.36
C ALA A 34 3.24 13.04 -1.16
N ALA A 35 4.11 13.93 -1.68
CA ALA A 35 4.34 14.04 -3.12
C ALA A 35 4.93 12.74 -3.72
N ILE A 36 5.88 12.09 -3.03
CA ILE A 36 6.44 10.80 -3.44
C ILE A 36 5.34 9.72 -3.51
N VAL A 37 4.53 9.61 -2.45
CA VAL A 37 3.45 8.62 -2.40
C VAL A 37 2.38 8.91 -3.45
N THR A 38 2.00 10.19 -3.64
CA THR A 38 1.06 10.63 -4.68
C THR A 38 1.50 10.17 -6.06
N LEU A 39 2.76 10.42 -6.42
CA LEU A 39 3.28 10.05 -7.74
C LEU A 39 3.42 8.53 -7.89
N SER A 40 4.11 7.87 -6.94
CA SER A 40 4.38 6.43 -7.01
C SER A 40 3.10 5.59 -7.01
N MET A 41 2.18 5.88 -6.08
CA MET A 41 0.93 5.14 -5.95
C MET A 41 -0.11 5.58 -7.00
N GLY A 42 -0.06 6.84 -7.41
CA GLY A 42 -0.88 7.33 -8.51
C GLY A 42 -0.64 6.52 -9.77
N ILE A 43 0.61 6.42 -10.24
CA ILE A 43 1.00 5.61 -11.40
C ILE A 43 0.54 4.14 -11.24
N ARG A 44 0.69 3.57 -10.04
CA ARG A 44 0.29 2.18 -9.80
C ARG A 44 -1.21 1.94 -10.01
N HIS A 45 -2.05 2.86 -9.55
CA HIS A 45 -3.50 2.66 -9.58
C HIS A 45 -4.11 2.77 -10.99
N GLY A 46 -3.38 3.33 -11.94
CA GLY A 46 -3.79 3.39 -13.34
C GLY A 46 -3.47 2.14 -14.16
N PHE A 47 -2.69 1.18 -13.65
CA PHE A 47 -2.24 0.03 -14.45
C PHE A 47 -3.34 -0.80 -15.08
N GLY A 48 -4.56 -0.81 -14.53
CA GLY A 48 -5.71 -1.42 -15.18
C GLY A 48 -6.05 -0.83 -16.56
N LEU A 49 -5.71 0.44 -16.80
CA LEU A 49 -5.94 1.10 -18.08
C LEU A 49 -5.03 0.57 -19.20
N TRP A 50 -3.86 0.00 -18.85
CA TRP A 50 -2.90 -0.58 -19.82
C TRP A 50 -3.27 -2.00 -20.25
N LEU A 51 -4.13 -2.72 -19.53
CA LEU A 51 -4.41 -4.14 -19.81
C LEU A 51 -4.78 -4.35 -21.29
N GLN A 52 -5.80 -3.70 -21.79
CA GLN A 52 -6.23 -3.89 -23.17
C GLN A 52 -5.27 -3.32 -24.21
N PRO A 53 -4.75 -2.07 -24.07
CA PRO A 53 -3.78 -1.54 -25.02
C PRO A 53 -2.55 -2.43 -25.20
N VAL A 54 -2.00 -2.97 -24.10
CA VAL A 54 -0.83 -3.86 -24.15
C VAL A 54 -1.19 -5.20 -24.77
N THR A 55 -2.23 -5.88 -24.27
CA THR A 55 -2.58 -7.23 -24.74
C THR A 55 -3.00 -7.23 -26.21
N GLN A 56 -3.76 -6.23 -26.64
CA GLN A 56 -4.17 -6.11 -28.04
C GLN A 56 -2.98 -5.82 -28.98
N SER A 57 -2.04 -4.95 -28.58
CA SER A 57 -0.88 -4.62 -29.42
C SER A 57 0.13 -5.74 -29.52
N GLN A 58 0.24 -6.57 -28.49
CA GLN A 58 1.21 -7.68 -28.42
C GLN A 58 0.61 -9.03 -28.86
N GLY A 59 -0.71 -9.10 -29.04
CA GLY A 59 -1.39 -10.35 -29.35
C GLY A 59 -1.42 -11.32 -28.16
N TRP A 60 -1.38 -10.82 -26.93
CA TRP A 60 -1.40 -11.63 -25.71
C TRP A 60 -2.82 -11.76 -25.13
N GLY A 61 -3.04 -12.83 -24.36
CA GLY A 61 -4.21 -12.94 -23.52
C GLY A 61 -4.17 -11.99 -22.31
N ARG A 62 -5.27 -11.86 -21.62
CA ARG A 62 -5.35 -11.07 -20.39
C ARG A 62 -4.60 -11.70 -19.23
N GLN A 63 -4.43 -13.02 -19.28
CA GLN A 63 -3.68 -13.76 -18.27
C GLN A 63 -2.23 -13.34 -18.19
N GLU A 64 -1.55 -13.08 -19.32
CA GLU A 64 -0.16 -12.67 -19.35
C GLU A 64 0.04 -11.32 -18.62
N PHE A 65 -0.81 -10.35 -18.91
CA PHE A 65 -0.80 -9.06 -18.21
C PHE A 65 -1.14 -9.24 -16.73
N ALA A 66 -2.20 -9.97 -16.44
CA ALA A 66 -2.67 -10.23 -15.08
C ALA A 66 -1.61 -10.96 -14.24
N MET A 67 -0.87 -11.91 -14.81
CA MET A 67 0.24 -12.59 -14.14
C MET A 67 1.34 -11.61 -13.76
N ALA A 68 1.72 -10.68 -14.65
CA ALA A 68 2.71 -9.66 -14.32
C ALA A 68 2.25 -8.78 -13.16
N MET A 69 0.98 -8.35 -13.14
CA MET A 69 0.41 -7.58 -12.05
C MET A 69 0.28 -8.39 -10.75
N ALA A 70 0.02 -9.68 -10.84
CA ALA A 70 -0.01 -10.60 -9.71
C ALA A 70 1.38 -10.72 -9.05
N ILE A 71 2.41 -10.94 -9.87
CA ILE A 71 3.82 -10.97 -9.41
C ILE A 71 4.22 -9.63 -8.79
N GLN A 72 3.76 -8.50 -9.36
CA GLN A 72 4.04 -7.16 -8.83
C GLN A 72 3.54 -7.00 -7.39
N ASN A 73 2.34 -7.46 -7.09
CA ASN A 73 1.79 -7.40 -5.74
C ASN A 73 2.60 -8.25 -4.75
N LEU A 74 2.97 -9.48 -5.13
CA LEU A 74 3.81 -10.32 -4.28
C LEU A 74 5.21 -9.72 -4.06
N ALA A 75 5.84 -9.23 -5.14
CA ALA A 75 7.15 -8.59 -5.06
C ALA A 75 7.11 -7.35 -4.15
N TRP A 76 6.08 -6.52 -4.28
CA TRP A 76 5.88 -5.37 -3.40
C TRP A 76 5.73 -5.77 -1.93
N GLY A 77 4.87 -6.75 -1.64
CA GLY A 77 4.66 -7.24 -0.27
C GLY A 77 5.94 -7.83 0.35
N PHE A 78 6.62 -8.69 -0.40
CA PHE A 78 7.84 -9.36 0.05
C PHE A 78 9.01 -8.38 0.22
N MET A 79 9.29 -7.58 -0.80
CA MET A 79 10.39 -6.61 -0.79
C MET A 79 10.15 -5.45 0.16
N GLY A 80 8.89 -5.16 0.53
CA GLY A 80 8.54 -4.14 1.51
C GLY A 80 9.16 -4.39 2.89
N ILE A 81 9.31 -5.66 3.28
CA ILE A 81 9.98 -6.06 4.53
C ILE A 81 11.46 -5.66 4.49
N PHE A 82 12.13 -5.94 3.37
CA PHE A 82 13.55 -5.62 3.21
C PHE A 82 13.79 -4.12 3.02
N ALA A 83 12.94 -3.45 2.24
CA ALA A 83 13.04 -2.00 2.02
C ALA A 83 12.96 -1.23 3.34
N GLY A 84 12.05 -1.62 4.25
CA GLY A 84 11.97 -1.05 5.59
C GLY A 84 13.25 -1.26 6.39
N MET A 85 13.79 -2.48 6.44
CA MET A 85 15.04 -2.78 7.16
C MET A 85 16.24 -2.02 6.60
N VAL A 86 16.35 -1.92 5.27
CA VAL A 86 17.43 -1.17 4.61
C VAL A 86 17.29 0.33 4.88
N ALA A 87 16.06 0.87 4.86
CA ALA A 87 15.79 2.26 5.17
C ALA A 87 16.14 2.61 6.62
N ASP A 88 15.86 1.71 7.57
CA ASP A 88 16.20 1.90 8.97
C ASP A 88 17.73 1.86 9.22
N ARG A 89 18.46 1.05 8.46
CA ARG A 89 19.92 0.91 8.62
C ARG A 89 20.72 1.94 7.85
N PHE A 90 20.32 2.24 6.61
CA PHE A 90 21.11 3.06 5.67
C PHE A 90 20.48 4.41 5.34
N GLY A 91 19.29 4.70 5.92
CA GLY A 91 18.50 5.90 5.69
C GLY A 91 17.50 5.75 4.53
N ALA A 92 16.34 6.38 4.68
CA ALA A 92 15.24 6.32 3.72
C ALA A 92 15.61 6.90 2.35
N PHE A 93 16.42 7.95 2.31
CA PHE A 93 16.86 8.63 1.08
C PHE A 93 17.41 7.67 0.01
N ARG A 94 18.32 6.76 0.41
CA ARG A 94 18.95 5.80 -0.53
C ARG A 94 17.94 4.81 -1.07
N VAL A 95 17.04 4.34 -0.23
CA VAL A 95 15.98 3.37 -0.60
C VAL A 95 14.98 4.00 -1.55
N ILE A 96 14.59 5.26 -1.30
CA ILE A 96 13.66 6.00 -2.18
C ILE A 96 14.29 6.25 -3.55
N ILE A 97 15.57 6.67 -3.62
CA ILE A 97 16.27 6.85 -4.91
C ILE A 97 16.39 5.54 -5.66
N ALA A 98 16.83 4.47 -5.01
CA ALA A 98 16.91 3.15 -5.64
C ALA A 98 15.54 2.70 -6.16
N GLY A 99 14.48 2.91 -5.35
CA GLY A 99 13.10 2.66 -5.76
C GLY A 99 12.68 3.49 -6.97
N ALA A 100 12.99 4.79 -7.01
CA ALA A 100 12.66 5.65 -8.15
C ALA A 100 13.36 5.21 -9.44
N LEU A 101 14.65 4.87 -9.37
CA LEU A 101 15.43 4.37 -10.50
C LEU A 101 14.90 3.01 -11.00
N LEU A 102 14.59 2.11 -10.08
CA LEU A 102 13.97 0.82 -10.43
C LEU A 102 12.58 1.03 -11.04
N TYR A 103 11.81 2.02 -10.55
CA TYR A 103 10.49 2.31 -11.12
C TYR A 103 10.61 2.81 -12.56
N ALA A 104 11.52 3.78 -12.82
CA ALA A 104 11.81 4.24 -14.16
C ALA A 104 12.25 3.08 -15.08
N LEU A 105 13.21 2.27 -14.62
CA LEU A 105 13.69 1.09 -15.35
C LEU A 105 12.56 0.11 -15.65
N GLY A 106 11.69 -0.16 -14.67
CA GLY A 106 10.55 -1.04 -14.82
C GLY A 106 9.55 -0.54 -15.86
N LEU A 107 9.21 0.76 -15.83
CA LEU A 107 8.29 1.37 -16.80
C LEU A 107 8.89 1.39 -18.22
N VAL A 108 10.18 1.71 -18.37
CA VAL A 108 10.87 1.62 -19.66
C VAL A 108 10.90 0.16 -20.16
N GLY A 109 11.26 -0.79 -19.29
CA GLY A 109 11.25 -2.20 -19.65
C GLY A 109 9.86 -2.72 -20.00
N MET A 110 8.82 -2.28 -19.28
CA MET A 110 7.42 -2.59 -19.59
C MET A 110 7.02 -2.08 -20.99
N SER A 111 7.48 -0.88 -21.39
CA SER A 111 7.17 -0.31 -22.69
C SER A 111 7.87 -1.03 -23.86
N GLN A 112 9.00 -1.68 -23.61
CA GLN A 112 9.84 -2.35 -24.60
C GLN A 112 9.72 -3.89 -24.59
N ALA A 113 8.98 -4.44 -23.64
CA ALA A 113 8.85 -5.89 -23.49
C ALA A 113 8.08 -6.49 -24.68
N THR A 114 8.71 -7.44 -25.38
CA THR A 114 8.15 -8.15 -26.54
C THR A 114 7.71 -9.56 -26.21
N THR A 115 8.00 -10.05 -25.02
CA THR A 115 7.61 -11.39 -24.56
C THR A 115 6.92 -11.31 -23.18
N PRO A 116 5.95 -12.20 -22.89
CA PRO A 116 5.23 -12.19 -21.61
C PRO A 116 6.15 -12.29 -20.39
N TRP A 117 7.24 -13.06 -20.47
CA TRP A 117 8.15 -13.23 -19.35
C TRP A 117 9.00 -11.98 -19.08
N LEU A 118 9.45 -11.26 -20.15
CA LEU A 118 10.13 -9.97 -19.99
C LEU A 118 9.17 -8.93 -19.41
N PHE A 119 7.92 -8.92 -19.87
CA PHE A 119 6.88 -8.07 -19.33
C PHE A 119 6.64 -8.36 -17.85
N ALA A 120 6.55 -9.66 -17.46
CA ALA A 120 6.41 -10.07 -16.06
C ALA A 120 7.65 -9.68 -15.21
N LEU A 121 8.86 -9.74 -15.78
CA LEU A 121 10.07 -9.32 -15.10
C LEU A 121 10.03 -7.81 -14.78
N PHE A 122 9.80 -6.97 -15.81
CA PHE A 122 9.84 -5.51 -15.63
C PHE A 122 8.63 -5.01 -14.85
N THR A 123 7.42 -5.41 -15.24
CA THR A 123 6.17 -4.97 -14.60
C THR A 123 5.96 -5.64 -13.25
N GLY A 124 6.26 -6.93 -13.14
CA GLY A 124 6.06 -7.71 -11.92
C GLY A 124 7.18 -7.50 -10.90
N VAL A 125 8.37 -7.98 -11.20
CA VAL A 125 9.46 -8.02 -10.22
C VAL A 125 10.06 -6.64 -10.00
N ILE A 126 10.44 -5.94 -11.07
CA ILE A 126 11.19 -4.68 -10.95
C ILE A 126 10.29 -3.57 -10.42
N ILE A 127 9.09 -3.34 -11.01
CA ILE A 127 8.17 -2.31 -10.50
C ILE A 127 7.66 -2.69 -9.08
N GLY A 128 7.35 -3.96 -8.82
CA GLY A 128 6.95 -4.39 -7.48
C GLY A 128 8.01 -4.10 -6.42
N THR A 129 9.29 -4.37 -6.73
CA THR A 129 10.43 -4.02 -5.87
C THR A 129 10.59 -2.50 -5.72
N ALA A 130 10.41 -1.75 -6.80
CA ALA A 130 10.47 -0.28 -6.78
C ALA A 130 9.41 0.33 -5.84
N GLN A 131 8.19 -0.20 -5.89
CA GLN A 131 7.09 0.23 -5.01
C GLN A 131 7.41 0.00 -3.54
N ALA A 132 8.12 -1.07 -3.18
CA ALA A 132 8.56 -1.29 -1.81
C ALA A 132 9.41 -0.13 -1.26
N GLY A 133 10.22 0.50 -2.12
CA GLY A 133 11.09 1.63 -1.75
C GLY A 133 10.42 3.00 -1.83
N THR A 134 9.31 3.16 -2.56
CA THR A 134 8.70 4.46 -2.84
C THR A 134 7.30 4.63 -2.25
N THR A 135 6.84 3.72 -1.41
CA THR A 135 5.50 3.76 -0.79
C THR A 135 5.54 3.96 0.72
N TYR A 136 4.42 3.73 1.40
CA TYR A 136 4.24 4.14 2.79
C TYR A 136 5.23 3.52 3.77
N ALA A 137 5.71 2.30 3.56
CA ALA A 137 6.56 1.61 4.53
C ALA A 137 7.79 2.46 4.87
N VAL A 138 8.45 3.00 3.84
CA VAL A 138 9.63 3.86 3.99
C VAL A 138 9.24 5.25 4.52
N ILE A 139 8.17 5.85 3.97
CA ILE A 139 7.71 7.19 4.38
C ILE A 139 7.23 7.19 5.83
N TYR A 140 6.51 6.15 6.28
CA TYR A 140 6.09 6.00 7.67
C TYR A 140 7.28 5.85 8.62
N GLY A 141 8.37 5.20 8.17
CA GLY A 141 9.62 5.16 8.91
C GLY A 141 10.19 6.56 9.13
N VAL A 142 10.25 7.39 8.09
CA VAL A 142 10.71 8.80 8.19
C VAL A 142 9.79 9.60 9.12
N ILE A 143 8.47 9.49 8.96
CA ILE A 143 7.50 10.17 9.85
C ILE A 143 7.70 9.71 11.29
N GLY A 144 7.86 8.42 11.52
CA GLY A 144 8.04 7.85 12.85
C GLY A 144 9.25 8.40 13.60
N ARG A 145 10.32 8.73 12.87
CA ARG A 145 11.60 9.26 13.43
C ARG A 145 11.64 10.78 13.57
N ASN A 146 10.93 11.50 12.69
CA ASN A 146 11.06 12.97 12.61
C ASN A 146 9.83 13.73 13.14
N VAL A 147 8.72 13.06 13.41
CA VAL A 147 7.47 13.69 13.88
C VAL A 147 7.21 13.29 15.33
N SER A 148 6.83 14.26 16.16
CA SER A 148 6.51 14.04 17.58
C SER A 148 5.38 13.01 17.74
N ALA A 149 5.37 12.31 18.87
CA ALA A 149 4.42 11.23 19.14
C ALA A 149 2.95 11.69 19.00
N GLU A 150 2.64 12.92 19.44
CA GLU A 150 1.30 13.51 19.42
C GLU A 150 0.78 13.73 17.99
N ARG A 151 1.68 14.09 17.05
CA ARG A 151 1.32 14.40 15.65
C ARG A 151 1.60 13.26 14.67
N ARG A 152 2.25 12.19 15.12
CA ARG A 152 2.69 11.07 14.26
C ARG A 152 1.53 10.38 13.55
N SER A 153 0.45 10.06 14.28
CA SER A 153 -0.72 9.42 13.69
C SER A 153 -1.39 10.30 12.63
N TRP A 154 -1.51 11.59 12.88
CA TRP A 154 -2.03 12.57 11.92
C TRP A 154 -1.13 12.67 10.67
N ALA A 155 0.18 12.71 10.85
CA ALA A 155 1.15 12.78 9.74
C ALA A 155 1.10 11.50 8.85
N MET A 156 0.97 10.33 9.47
CA MET A 156 0.77 9.07 8.73
C MET A 156 -0.56 9.05 7.97
N GLY A 157 -1.61 9.65 8.55
CA GLY A 157 -2.91 9.83 7.89
C GLY A 157 -2.81 10.70 6.64
N ILE A 158 -2.02 11.78 6.66
CA ILE A 158 -1.77 12.60 5.47
C ILE A 158 -1.06 11.79 4.38
N ALA A 159 -0.04 11.03 4.72
CA ALA A 159 0.66 10.20 3.75
C ALA A 159 -0.25 9.10 3.16
N ALA A 160 -1.17 8.54 3.94
CA ALA A 160 -2.19 7.61 3.44
C ALA A 160 -3.20 8.30 2.51
N ALA A 161 -3.66 9.50 2.85
CA ALA A 161 -4.55 10.30 2.01
C ALA A 161 -3.87 10.69 0.69
N ALA A 162 -2.56 10.96 0.69
CA ALA A 162 -1.78 11.27 -0.50
C ALA A 162 -1.79 10.13 -1.54
N CYS A 163 -1.85 8.88 -1.11
CA CYS A 163 -2.03 7.74 -2.01
C CYS A 163 -3.36 7.81 -2.78
N SER A 164 -4.44 8.03 -2.06
CA SER A 164 -5.79 8.14 -2.65
C SER A 164 -5.91 9.38 -3.54
N PHE A 165 -5.29 10.48 -3.13
CA PHE A 165 -5.19 11.68 -3.96
C PHE A 165 -4.36 11.43 -5.22
N GLY A 166 -3.29 10.64 -5.12
CA GLY A 166 -2.49 10.19 -6.26
C GLY A 166 -3.33 9.40 -7.27
N GLN A 167 -4.14 8.47 -6.80
CA GLN A 167 -5.07 7.73 -7.65
C GLN A 167 -6.06 8.67 -8.35
N PHE A 168 -6.68 9.57 -7.61
CA PHE A 168 -7.62 10.55 -8.17
C PHE A 168 -6.99 11.44 -9.25
N LEU A 169 -5.78 11.92 -9.01
CA LEU A 169 -5.09 12.85 -9.90
C LEU A 169 -4.46 12.14 -11.12
N MET A 170 -3.73 11.04 -10.88
CA MET A 170 -2.88 10.44 -11.91
C MET A 170 -3.66 9.55 -12.88
N VAL A 171 -4.69 8.85 -12.44
CA VAL A 171 -5.40 7.90 -13.31
C VAL A 171 -6.06 8.58 -14.52
N PRO A 172 -6.73 9.74 -14.40
CA PRO A 172 -7.20 10.48 -15.58
C PRO A 172 -6.05 10.96 -16.49
N VAL A 173 -4.92 11.40 -15.91
CA VAL A 173 -3.72 11.78 -16.68
C VAL A 173 -3.19 10.61 -17.48
N GLU A 174 -3.11 9.43 -16.88
CA GLU A 174 -2.69 8.20 -17.54
C GLU A 174 -3.62 7.83 -18.69
N GLY A 175 -4.93 7.90 -18.48
CA GLY A 175 -5.92 7.67 -19.53
C GLY A 175 -5.75 8.65 -20.72
N MET A 176 -5.48 9.92 -20.44
CA MET A 176 -5.19 10.93 -21.47
C MET A 176 -3.87 10.66 -22.19
N LEU A 177 -2.82 10.25 -21.48
CA LEU A 177 -1.53 9.90 -22.09
C LEU A 177 -1.65 8.70 -23.01
N ILE A 178 -2.36 7.65 -22.58
CA ILE A 178 -2.59 6.45 -23.40
C ILE A 178 -3.35 6.81 -24.67
N SER A 179 -4.41 7.64 -24.57
CA SER A 179 -5.24 8.00 -25.73
C SER A 179 -4.52 8.91 -26.72
N ASN A 180 -3.64 9.82 -26.26
CA ASN A 180 -3.02 10.83 -27.11
C ASN A 180 -1.63 10.42 -27.61
N ALA A 181 -0.84 9.70 -26.81
CA ALA A 181 0.53 9.34 -27.13
C ALA A 181 0.73 7.83 -27.43
N GLY A 182 -0.29 7.01 -27.19
CA GLY A 182 -0.19 5.56 -27.20
C GLY A 182 0.43 5.02 -25.91
N TRP A 183 0.18 3.73 -25.63
CA TRP A 183 0.53 3.10 -24.35
C TRP A 183 2.05 3.07 -24.08
N GLN A 184 2.90 2.87 -25.10
CA GLN A 184 4.36 2.82 -24.96
C GLN A 184 4.94 4.18 -24.56
N ASN A 185 4.57 5.24 -25.31
CA ASN A 185 5.04 6.60 -25.00
C ASN A 185 4.49 7.10 -23.66
N ALA A 186 3.26 6.74 -23.33
CA ALA A 186 2.68 7.05 -22.02
C ALA A 186 3.54 6.47 -20.88
N LEU A 187 3.99 5.22 -20.98
CA LEU A 187 4.90 4.60 -20.01
C LEU A 187 6.26 5.31 -19.94
N LEU A 188 6.81 5.74 -21.07
CA LEU A 188 8.09 6.48 -21.11
C LEU A 188 7.95 7.87 -20.46
N ILE A 189 6.82 8.56 -20.65
CA ILE A 189 6.53 9.83 -19.99
C ILE A 189 6.41 9.62 -18.48
N LEU A 190 5.71 8.57 -18.04
CA LEU A 190 5.62 8.23 -16.62
C LEU A 190 6.97 7.81 -16.03
N ALA A 191 7.80 7.10 -16.80
CA ALA A 191 9.17 6.78 -16.39
C ALA A 191 9.98 8.05 -16.15
N ALA A 192 9.89 9.03 -17.05
CA ALA A 192 10.50 10.33 -16.84
C ALA A 192 9.95 11.06 -15.60
N ALA A 193 8.64 10.99 -15.37
CA ALA A 193 8.02 11.59 -14.20
C ALA A 193 8.50 10.97 -12.89
N THR A 194 8.88 9.68 -12.85
CA THR A 194 9.41 9.06 -11.62
C THR A 194 10.72 9.67 -11.17
N PHE A 195 11.50 10.32 -12.04
CA PHE A 195 12.71 11.05 -11.65
C PHE A 195 12.42 12.25 -10.75
N LEU A 196 11.18 12.78 -10.74
CA LEU A 196 10.76 13.81 -9.78
C LEU A 196 10.81 13.31 -8.32
N ILE A 197 10.78 12.00 -8.11
CA ILE A 197 10.96 11.40 -6.78
C ILE A 197 12.37 11.70 -6.24
N ILE A 198 13.39 11.82 -7.08
CA ILE A 198 14.78 12.03 -6.65
C ILE A 198 14.96 13.36 -5.89
N PRO A 199 14.59 14.55 -6.43
CA PRO A 199 14.69 15.80 -5.69
C PRO A 199 13.77 15.81 -4.45
N LEU A 200 12.59 15.17 -4.50
CA LEU A 200 11.73 15.03 -3.33
C LEU A 200 12.36 14.16 -2.23
N ALA A 201 13.06 13.08 -2.63
CA ALA A 201 13.80 12.25 -1.69
C ALA A 201 14.92 13.03 -0.97
N TRP A 202 15.52 14.02 -1.63
CA TRP A 202 16.52 14.89 -0.99
C TRP A 202 15.96 15.63 0.21
N GLY A 203 14.70 16.04 0.13
CA GLY A 203 13.95 16.62 1.25
C GLY A 203 13.73 15.67 2.43
N LEU A 204 13.89 14.36 2.22
CA LEU A 204 13.77 13.31 3.24
C LEU A 204 15.12 12.72 3.66
N ARG A 205 16.23 13.39 3.33
CA ARG A 205 17.57 12.93 3.67
C ARG A 205 17.82 13.07 5.17
N GLU A 206 17.76 11.96 5.86
CA GLU A 206 18.09 11.84 7.27
C GLU A 206 19.60 11.63 7.46
N PRO A 207 20.19 12.16 8.56
CA PRO A 207 21.53 11.76 8.97
C PRO A 207 21.56 10.25 9.23
N ALA A 208 22.68 9.59 8.97
CA ALA A 208 22.84 8.16 9.27
C ALA A 208 22.51 7.91 10.75
N LEU A 209 21.44 7.17 10.99
CA LEU A 209 20.98 6.87 12.34
C LEU A 209 21.90 5.81 12.96
N HIS A 210 22.71 6.24 13.92
CA HIS A 210 23.16 5.35 14.97
C HIS A 210 21.94 5.11 15.87
N ALA A 211 21.52 3.86 16.01
CA ALA A 211 20.29 3.47 16.67
C ALA A 211 20.08 4.20 18.01
N PRO A 212 19.02 5.02 18.18
CA PRO A 212 18.64 5.48 19.50
C PRO A 212 18.00 4.32 20.24
N GLY A 213 18.25 4.24 21.53
CA GLY A 213 17.84 3.26 22.51
C GLY A 213 16.71 2.32 22.10
N GLN A 214 17.06 1.07 21.96
CA GLN A 214 16.10 0.00 21.76
C GLN A 214 15.09 0.07 22.90
N VAL A 215 13.84 0.31 22.59
CA VAL A 215 12.76 -0.03 23.51
C VAL A 215 13.00 -1.49 23.90
N LYS A 216 13.24 -1.74 25.18
CA LYS A 216 13.45 -3.10 25.70
C LYS A 216 12.26 -3.95 25.24
N ARG A 217 12.46 -4.77 24.23
CA ARG A 217 11.42 -5.65 23.71
C ARG A 217 11.30 -6.82 24.69
N GLU A 218 10.18 -6.92 25.36
CA GLU A 218 9.89 -7.98 26.35
C GLU A 218 9.81 -9.37 25.72
N GLN A 219 9.63 -9.43 24.39
CA GLN A 219 9.60 -10.67 23.60
C GLN A 219 10.57 -10.60 22.42
N SER A 220 11.15 -11.74 22.06
CA SER A 220 11.85 -11.90 20.78
C SER A 220 10.86 -11.86 19.61
N ILE A 221 11.37 -11.53 18.41
CA ILE A 221 10.58 -11.53 17.17
C ILE A 221 9.92 -12.90 16.93
N ALA A 222 10.68 -14.00 17.13
CA ALA A 222 10.18 -15.35 16.93
C ALA A 222 9.03 -15.70 17.92
N GLN A 223 9.15 -15.28 19.18
CA GLN A 223 8.09 -15.49 20.18
C GLN A 223 6.82 -14.71 19.84
N ALA A 224 6.95 -13.45 19.42
CA ALA A 224 5.82 -12.61 19.04
C ALA A 224 5.08 -13.17 17.80
N LEU A 225 5.83 -13.67 16.81
CA LEU A 225 5.25 -14.36 15.65
C LEU A 225 4.55 -15.66 16.03
N ALA A 226 5.20 -16.51 16.82
CA ALA A 226 4.59 -17.76 17.27
C ALA A 226 3.30 -17.54 18.07
N GLU A 227 3.28 -16.51 18.94
CA GLU A 227 2.10 -16.09 19.69
C GLU A 227 0.98 -15.62 18.74
N ALA A 228 1.30 -14.75 17.77
CA ALA A 228 0.32 -14.20 16.85
C ALA A 228 -0.27 -15.28 15.93
N PHE A 229 0.56 -16.13 15.31
CA PHE A 229 0.08 -17.19 14.44
C PHE A 229 -0.70 -18.29 15.14
N LYS A 230 -0.51 -18.50 16.45
CA LYS A 230 -1.33 -19.39 17.27
C LYS A 230 -2.66 -18.77 17.71
N TYR A 231 -2.82 -17.45 17.61
CA TYR A 231 -4.00 -16.75 18.07
C TYR A 231 -5.07 -16.66 16.98
N PRO A 232 -6.23 -17.31 17.13
CA PRO A 232 -7.24 -17.41 16.06
C PRO A 232 -7.67 -16.06 15.49
N SER A 233 -7.79 -15.02 16.33
CA SER A 233 -8.18 -13.68 15.83
C SER A 233 -7.18 -13.10 14.84
N PHE A 234 -5.88 -13.42 14.94
CA PHE A 234 -4.88 -12.98 13.98
C PHE A 234 -5.09 -13.65 12.62
N GLN A 235 -5.33 -14.96 12.62
CA GLN A 235 -5.61 -15.74 11.41
C GLN A 235 -6.90 -15.24 10.72
N LEU A 236 -7.95 -14.94 11.51
CA LEU A 236 -9.22 -14.42 10.99
C LEU A 236 -9.04 -13.02 10.37
N LEU A 237 -8.25 -12.14 11.00
CA LEU A 237 -7.90 -10.83 10.43
C LEU A 237 -7.10 -10.98 9.14
N MET A 238 -6.15 -11.91 9.07
CA MET A 238 -5.40 -12.22 7.86
C MET A 238 -6.33 -12.72 6.75
N ALA A 239 -7.26 -13.63 7.05
CA ALA A 239 -8.23 -14.14 6.08
C ALA A 239 -9.15 -13.04 5.54
N GLY A 240 -9.65 -12.15 6.41
CA GLY A 240 -10.42 -10.99 5.96
C GLY A 240 -9.60 -10.05 5.08
N TYR A 241 -8.34 -9.80 5.45
CA TYR A 241 -7.49 -8.88 4.70
C TYR A 241 -7.00 -9.46 3.36
N PHE A 242 -6.88 -10.79 3.26
CA PHE A 242 -6.71 -11.50 1.98
C PHE A 242 -7.85 -11.16 1.01
N VAL A 243 -9.11 -11.21 1.48
CA VAL A 243 -10.27 -10.88 0.65
C VAL A 243 -10.26 -9.42 0.21
N CYS A 244 -9.80 -8.51 1.08
CA CYS A 244 -9.60 -7.10 0.69
C CYS A 244 -8.68 -7.02 -0.53
N GLY A 245 -7.52 -7.67 -0.48
CA GLY A 245 -6.57 -7.70 -1.60
C GLY A 245 -7.18 -8.26 -2.87
N PHE A 246 -7.89 -9.37 -2.76
CA PHE A 246 -8.57 -10.00 -3.89
C PHE A 246 -9.53 -9.03 -4.59
N GLN A 247 -10.47 -8.44 -3.85
CA GLN A 247 -11.49 -7.55 -4.41
C GLN A 247 -10.90 -6.26 -4.99
N VAL A 248 -10.00 -5.61 -4.23
CA VAL A 248 -9.45 -4.31 -4.61
C VAL A 248 -8.60 -4.42 -5.88
N VAL A 249 -7.73 -5.42 -5.97
CA VAL A 249 -6.83 -5.51 -7.13
C VAL A 249 -7.54 -6.11 -8.34
N PHE A 250 -8.47 -7.05 -8.16
CA PHE A 250 -9.33 -7.51 -9.24
C PHE A 250 -10.09 -6.33 -9.88
N ILE A 251 -10.82 -5.55 -9.07
CA ILE A 251 -11.57 -4.40 -9.58
C ILE A 251 -10.63 -3.37 -10.20
N GLY A 252 -9.55 -3.01 -9.54
CA GLY A 252 -8.61 -2.00 -10.02
C GLY A 252 -7.96 -2.33 -11.37
N VAL A 253 -7.70 -3.60 -11.64
CA VAL A 253 -7.02 -4.04 -12.87
C VAL A 253 -8.02 -4.42 -13.97
N HIS A 254 -9.10 -5.13 -13.64
CA HIS A 254 -9.98 -5.71 -14.66
C HIS A 254 -11.23 -4.89 -14.96
N MET A 255 -11.68 -4.01 -14.05
CA MET A 255 -12.87 -3.17 -14.31
C MET A 255 -12.72 -2.27 -15.55
N PRO A 256 -11.57 -1.64 -15.85
CA PRO A 256 -11.41 -0.87 -17.08
C PRO A 256 -11.68 -1.68 -18.33
N SER A 257 -11.17 -2.90 -18.39
CA SER A 257 -11.39 -3.82 -19.52
C SER A 257 -12.83 -4.32 -19.57
N TYR A 258 -13.42 -4.65 -18.42
CA TYR A 258 -14.82 -5.04 -18.31
C TYR A 258 -15.75 -3.97 -18.88
N LEU A 259 -15.55 -2.70 -18.52
CA LEU A 259 -16.36 -1.59 -19.01
C LEU A 259 -16.22 -1.40 -20.52
N LYS A 260 -15.01 -1.50 -21.05
CA LYS A 260 -14.74 -1.36 -22.47
C LYS A 260 -15.34 -2.52 -23.28
N ASP A 261 -15.27 -3.75 -22.77
CA ASP A 261 -15.88 -4.93 -23.40
C ASP A 261 -17.42 -4.78 -23.56
N HIS A 262 -18.03 -4.01 -22.65
CA HIS A 262 -19.46 -3.69 -22.70
C HIS A 262 -19.77 -2.38 -23.45
N GLY A 263 -18.82 -1.86 -24.22
CA GLY A 263 -19.02 -0.71 -25.11
C GLY A 263 -18.94 0.66 -24.44
N LEU A 264 -18.50 0.75 -23.19
CA LEU A 264 -18.32 2.04 -22.52
C LEU A 264 -17.03 2.73 -22.96
N PRO A 265 -17.01 4.07 -23.13
CA PRO A 265 -15.82 4.81 -23.49
C PRO A 265 -14.68 4.64 -22.47
N PRO A 266 -13.39 4.62 -22.89
CA PRO A 266 -12.25 4.48 -21.99
C PRO A 266 -12.19 5.54 -20.87
N GLN A 267 -12.70 6.73 -21.13
CA GLN A 267 -12.78 7.83 -20.16
C GLN A 267 -13.63 7.44 -18.93
N VAL A 268 -14.71 6.65 -19.13
CA VAL A 268 -15.54 6.17 -18.01
C VAL A 268 -14.73 5.34 -17.04
N ALA A 269 -13.85 4.47 -17.54
CA ALA A 269 -12.97 3.66 -16.71
C ALA A 269 -11.96 4.52 -15.92
N SER A 270 -11.35 5.51 -16.58
CA SER A 270 -10.42 6.43 -15.92
C SER A 270 -11.08 7.22 -14.79
N TYR A 271 -12.27 7.78 -15.06
CA TYR A 271 -13.03 8.53 -14.04
C TYR A 271 -13.56 7.63 -12.93
N ALA A 272 -13.95 6.39 -13.25
CA ALA A 272 -14.38 5.41 -12.26
C ALA A 272 -13.26 5.10 -11.25
N LEU A 273 -12.05 4.80 -11.72
CA LEU A 273 -10.89 4.58 -10.86
C LEU A 273 -10.49 5.84 -10.07
N ALA A 274 -10.59 7.01 -10.69
CA ALA A 274 -10.34 8.29 -10.01
C ALA A 274 -11.35 8.52 -8.86
N LEU A 275 -12.65 8.26 -9.10
CA LEU A 275 -13.70 8.37 -8.08
C LEU A 275 -13.45 7.40 -6.92
N ILE A 276 -13.00 6.16 -7.19
CA ILE A 276 -12.57 5.24 -6.13
C ILE A 276 -11.51 5.90 -5.26
N GLY A 277 -10.48 6.50 -5.86
CA GLY A 277 -9.42 7.21 -5.13
C GLY A 277 -9.96 8.37 -4.28
N LEU A 278 -10.81 9.21 -4.86
CA LEU A 278 -11.39 10.36 -4.18
C LEU A 278 -12.23 9.93 -2.95
N PHE A 279 -13.16 9.01 -3.15
CA PHE A 279 -14.04 8.56 -2.07
C PHE A 279 -13.31 7.71 -1.02
N ASN A 280 -12.19 7.08 -1.38
CA ASN A 280 -11.35 6.34 -0.43
C ASN A 280 -10.75 7.25 0.66
N VAL A 281 -10.48 8.52 0.36
CA VAL A 281 -10.04 9.50 1.38
C VAL A 281 -11.08 9.61 2.50
N PHE A 282 -12.34 9.81 2.11
CA PHE A 282 -13.45 9.95 3.08
C PHE A 282 -13.71 8.63 3.81
N GLY A 283 -13.77 7.52 3.08
CA GLY A 283 -14.04 6.21 3.64
C GLY A 283 -13.02 5.78 4.69
N THR A 284 -11.74 5.95 4.39
CA THR A 284 -10.64 5.63 5.32
C THR A 284 -10.69 6.50 6.58
N TYR A 285 -10.99 7.79 6.43
CA TYR A 285 -11.16 8.72 7.56
C TYR A 285 -12.34 8.31 8.44
N ILE A 286 -13.50 8.03 7.84
CA ILE A 286 -14.70 7.59 8.55
C ILE A 286 -14.44 6.29 9.31
N ALA A 287 -13.83 5.28 8.65
CA ALA A 287 -13.53 4.00 9.27
C ALA A 287 -12.53 4.14 10.44
N GLY A 288 -11.51 4.99 10.29
CA GLY A 288 -10.55 5.31 11.35
C GLY A 288 -11.22 5.95 12.57
N THR A 289 -12.12 6.90 12.33
CA THR A 289 -12.87 7.59 13.40
C THR A 289 -13.86 6.66 14.10
N LEU A 290 -14.61 5.85 13.34
CA LEU A 290 -15.52 4.85 13.89
C LEU A 290 -14.78 3.80 14.69
N GLY A 291 -13.56 3.42 14.29
CA GLY A 291 -12.71 2.46 15.01
C GLY A 291 -12.31 2.89 16.43
N GLN A 292 -12.43 4.18 16.75
CA GLN A 292 -12.23 4.69 18.11
C GLN A 292 -13.46 4.47 19.01
N LYS A 293 -14.65 4.40 18.44
CA LYS A 293 -15.94 4.35 19.16
C LYS A 293 -16.62 2.99 19.11
N MET A 294 -16.30 2.18 18.10
CA MET A 294 -16.97 0.91 17.85
C MET A 294 -15.98 -0.26 17.83
N ALA A 295 -16.47 -1.48 18.04
CA ALA A 295 -15.68 -2.69 17.87
C ALA A 295 -15.23 -2.82 16.40
N LYS A 296 -13.90 -2.97 16.18
CA LYS A 296 -13.28 -3.02 14.86
C LYS A 296 -13.81 -4.16 14.01
N LYS A 297 -14.08 -5.32 14.64
CA LYS A 297 -14.69 -6.48 13.99
C LYS A 297 -16.05 -6.18 13.35
N LYS A 298 -16.89 -5.37 14.00
CA LYS A 298 -18.19 -4.98 13.44
C LYS A 298 -18.01 -4.06 12.23
N ILE A 299 -17.07 -3.10 12.32
CA ILE A 299 -16.73 -2.21 11.19
C ILE A 299 -16.23 -3.03 10.01
N LEU A 300 -15.28 -3.95 10.24
CA LEU A 300 -14.74 -4.82 9.20
C LEU A 300 -15.84 -5.69 8.54
N ALA A 301 -16.67 -6.35 9.36
CA ALA A 301 -17.77 -7.17 8.85
C ALA A 301 -18.75 -6.34 8.01
N THR A 302 -19.12 -5.14 8.48
CA THR A 302 -19.99 -4.22 7.72
C THR A 302 -19.37 -3.80 6.39
N ILE A 303 -18.08 -3.41 6.37
CA ILE A 303 -17.40 -3.01 5.14
C ILE A 303 -17.39 -4.15 4.12
N TYR A 304 -16.99 -5.38 4.52
CA TYR A 304 -16.92 -6.52 3.61
C TYR A 304 -18.30 -6.92 3.09
N PHE A 305 -19.31 -6.94 3.95
CA PHE A 305 -20.67 -7.22 3.54
C PHE A 305 -21.20 -6.14 2.57
N SER A 306 -20.99 -4.87 2.89
CA SER A 306 -21.41 -3.75 2.04
C SER A 306 -20.73 -3.79 0.65
N ARG A 307 -19.46 -4.23 0.55
CA ARG A 307 -18.80 -4.44 -0.74
C ARG A 307 -19.51 -5.52 -1.56
N SER A 308 -19.87 -6.66 -0.94
CA SER A 308 -20.61 -7.70 -1.62
C SER A 308 -21.96 -7.20 -2.14
N VAL A 309 -22.69 -6.45 -1.32
CA VAL A 309 -23.95 -5.82 -1.72
C VAL A 309 -23.74 -4.82 -2.87
N ALA A 310 -22.70 -3.98 -2.79
CA ALA A 310 -22.38 -3.02 -3.86
C ALA A 310 -22.06 -3.71 -5.18
N ILE A 311 -21.31 -4.83 -5.16
CA ILE A 311 -21.01 -5.63 -6.36
C ILE A 311 -22.29 -6.25 -6.92
N VAL A 312 -23.15 -6.85 -6.08
CA VAL A 312 -24.43 -7.39 -6.53
C VAL A 312 -25.28 -6.33 -7.20
N LEU A 313 -25.46 -5.18 -6.57
CA LEU A 313 -26.24 -4.08 -7.15
C LEU A 313 -25.64 -3.56 -8.46
N PHE A 314 -24.31 -3.51 -8.57
CA PHE A 314 -23.63 -3.12 -9.79
C PHE A 314 -23.89 -4.10 -10.94
N LEU A 315 -23.86 -5.40 -10.68
CA LEU A 315 -24.10 -6.43 -11.69
C LEU A 315 -25.58 -6.52 -12.11
N LEU A 316 -26.51 -6.15 -11.24
CA LEU A 316 -27.94 -6.14 -11.53
C LEU A 316 -28.42 -4.86 -12.22
N ALA A 317 -27.68 -3.77 -12.04
CA ALA A 317 -28.03 -2.46 -12.63
C ALA A 317 -27.69 -2.43 -14.13
N PRO A 318 -28.45 -1.67 -14.94
CA PRO A 318 -28.04 -1.36 -16.30
C PRO A 318 -26.65 -0.73 -16.33
N LEU A 319 -25.77 -1.23 -17.17
CA LEU A 319 -24.39 -0.74 -17.25
C LEU A 319 -24.34 0.58 -18.02
N THR A 320 -24.32 1.68 -17.29
CA THR A 320 -24.26 3.05 -17.80
C THR A 320 -23.13 3.82 -17.11
N PRO A 321 -22.64 4.93 -17.68
CA PRO A 321 -21.64 5.77 -16.98
C PRO A 321 -22.09 6.15 -15.56
N THR A 322 -23.38 6.46 -15.37
CA THR A 322 -23.93 6.84 -14.05
C THR A 322 -23.85 5.69 -13.04
N SER A 323 -24.27 4.47 -13.43
CA SER A 323 -24.20 3.30 -12.53
C SER A 323 -22.74 2.94 -12.18
N VAL A 324 -21.83 3.08 -13.14
CA VAL A 324 -20.38 2.88 -12.92
C VAL A 324 -19.83 3.91 -11.94
N TYR A 325 -20.16 5.19 -12.09
CA TYR A 325 -19.67 6.23 -11.18
C TYR A 325 -20.25 6.09 -9.77
N LEU A 326 -21.54 5.73 -9.67
CA LEU A 326 -22.17 5.45 -8.37
C LEU A 326 -21.51 4.25 -7.66
N PHE A 327 -21.32 3.15 -8.40
CA PHE A 327 -20.57 1.99 -7.90
C PHE A 327 -19.18 2.40 -7.44
N SER A 328 -18.45 3.17 -8.25
CA SER A 328 -17.08 3.60 -7.95
C SER A 328 -17.02 4.49 -6.70
N ALA A 329 -17.99 5.38 -6.50
CA ALA A 329 -18.09 6.21 -5.31
C ALA A 329 -18.34 5.35 -4.05
N VAL A 330 -19.29 4.41 -4.11
CA VAL A 330 -19.61 3.51 -3.00
C VAL A 330 -18.42 2.59 -2.71
N MET A 331 -17.83 1.97 -3.73
CA MET A 331 -16.65 1.14 -3.57
C MET A 331 -15.47 1.95 -3.05
N GLY A 332 -15.30 3.20 -3.47
CA GLY A 332 -14.29 4.10 -2.96
C GLY A 332 -14.41 4.33 -1.46
N LEU A 333 -15.62 4.61 -0.96
CA LEU A 333 -15.87 4.73 0.48
C LEU A 333 -15.49 3.46 1.25
N LEU A 334 -15.59 2.31 0.63
CA LEU A 334 -15.29 1.01 1.23
C LEU A 334 -13.87 0.52 0.94
N TRP A 335 -13.12 1.15 0.01
CA TRP A 335 -11.93 0.62 -0.66
C TRP A 335 -10.82 0.15 0.29
N LEU A 336 -10.14 1.08 0.94
CA LEU A 336 -9.12 0.77 1.96
C LEU A 336 -9.60 1.10 3.38
N SER A 337 -10.91 1.24 3.57
CA SER A 337 -11.52 1.53 4.87
C SER A 337 -11.34 0.38 5.88
N THR A 338 -10.90 -0.78 5.42
CA THR A 338 -10.51 -1.92 6.28
C THR A 338 -9.14 -1.73 6.93
N VAL A 339 -8.27 -0.86 6.38
CA VAL A 339 -6.87 -0.71 6.86
C VAL A 339 -6.80 -0.16 8.30
N PRO A 340 -7.45 0.97 8.65
CA PRO A 340 -7.37 1.51 10.00
C PRO A 340 -7.93 0.56 11.07
N PRO A 341 -9.13 -0.02 10.93
CA PRO A 341 -9.66 -0.91 11.97
C PRO A 341 -8.87 -2.22 12.08
N THR A 342 -8.31 -2.76 11.00
CA THR A 342 -7.44 -3.95 11.06
C THR A 342 -6.19 -3.68 11.88
N ASN A 343 -5.46 -2.60 11.58
CA ASN A 343 -4.25 -2.23 12.33
C ASN A 343 -4.56 -1.89 13.78
N ALA A 344 -5.69 -1.22 14.04
CA ALA A 344 -6.13 -0.93 15.41
C ALA A 344 -6.49 -2.20 16.20
N ALA A 345 -7.11 -3.20 15.55
CA ALA A 345 -7.39 -4.49 16.19
C ALA A 345 -6.09 -5.23 16.56
N VAL A 346 -5.10 -5.25 15.65
CA VAL A 346 -3.78 -5.85 15.94
C VAL A 346 -3.08 -5.14 17.09
N ALA A 347 -3.08 -3.80 17.09
CA ALA A 347 -2.49 -3.02 18.16
C ALA A 347 -3.18 -3.26 19.50
N GLN A 348 -4.50 -3.43 19.50
CA GLN A 348 -5.28 -3.70 20.71
C GLN A 348 -5.03 -5.11 21.25
N ILE A 349 -4.89 -6.12 20.39
CA ILE A 349 -4.70 -7.52 20.78
C ILE A 349 -3.26 -7.77 21.24
N PHE A 350 -2.26 -7.36 20.46
CA PHE A 350 -0.85 -7.73 20.64
C PHE A 350 0.01 -6.61 21.24
N GLY A 351 -0.52 -5.40 21.35
CA GLY A 351 0.24 -4.21 21.74
C GLY A 351 1.02 -3.62 20.57
N VAL A 352 1.72 -2.51 20.85
CA VAL A 352 2.42 -1.72 19.80
C VAL A 352 3.87 -2.15 19.56
N ALA A 353 4.45 -2.96 20.43
CA ALA A 353 5.89 -3.33 20.38
C ALA A 353 6.30 -4.05 19.08
N HIS A 354 5.42 -4.86 18.51
CA HIS A 354 5.63 -5.61 17.26
C HIS A 354 4.60 -5.30 16.18
N LEU A 355 3.89 -4.16 16.31
CA LEU A 355 2.78 -3.79 15.43
C LEU A 355 3.18 -3.72 13.95
N SER A 356 4.34 -3.11 13.66
CA SER A 356 4.82 -2.98 12.26
C SER A 356 5.09 -4.34 11.61
N MET A 357 5.66 -5.27 12.38
CA MET A 357 5.93 -6.62 11.90
C MET A 357 4.64 -7.42 11.67
N LEU A 358 3.75 -7.44 12.66
CA LEU A 358 2.48 -8.15 12.56
C LEU A 358 1.57 -7.55 11.48
N GLY A 359 1.54 -6.22 11.37
CA GLY A 359 0.88 -5.51 10.27
C GLY A 359 1.48 -5.86 8.89
N GLY A 360 2.79 -6.09 8.84
CA GLY A 360 3.49 -6.56 7.64
C GLY A 360 3.00 -7.94 7.17
N PHE A 361 2.79 -8.89 8.09
CA PHE A 361 2.24 -10.21 7.74
C PHE A 361 0.78 -10.14 7.30
N ILE A 362 -0.03 -9.29 7.93
CA ILE A 362 -1.40 -9.03 7.47
C ILE A 362 -1.38 -8.39 6.09
N PHE A 363 -0.49 -7.42 5.84
CA PHE A 363 -0.33 -6.82 4.51
C PHE A 363 0.15 -7.85 3.48
N PHE A 364 1.02 -8.78 3.85
CA PHE A 364 1.45 -9.85 2.96
C PHE A 364 0.28 -10.79 2.60
N SER A 365 -0.61 -11.10 3.56
CA SER A 365 -1.86 -11.83 3.26
C SER A 365 -2.73 -11.10 2.24
N HIS A 366 -2.86 -9.77 2.35
CA HIS A 366 -3.53 -8.94 1.35
C HIS A 366 -2.87 -9.07 -0.02
N GLN A 367 -1.56 -9.10 -0.10
CA GLN A 367 -0.84 -9.23 -1.36
C GLN A 367 -1.01 -10.61 -2.01
N ILE A 368 -1.15 -11.68 -1.20
CA ILE A 368 -1.53 -13.00 -1.71
C ILE A 368 -2.97 -12.96 -2.27
N GLY A 369 -3.89 -12.31 -1.58
CA GLY A 369 -5.24 -12.08 -2.09
C GLY A 369 -5.26 -11.28 -3.39
N SER A 370 -4.44 -10.24 -3.46
CA SER A 370 -4.23 -9.40 -4.65
C SER A 370 -3.72 -10.22 -5.84
N PHE A 371 -2.74 -11.09 -5.59
CA PHE A 371 -2.24 -12.04 -6.59
C PHE A 371 -3.37 -12.89 -7.14
N MET A 372 -4.13 -13.54 -6.25
CA MET A 372 -5.21 -14.44 -6.65
C MET A 372 -6.31 -13.71 -7.43
N GLY A 373 -6.71 -12.53 -6.95
CA GLY A 373 -7.80 -11.77 -7.57
C GLY A 373 -7.47 -11.31 -8.99
N VAL A 374 -6.27 -10.77 -9.19
CA VAL A 374 -5.88 -10.29 -10.51
C VAL A 374 -5.54 -11.43 -11.46
N TRP A 375 -4.83 -12.46 -10.99
CA TRP A 375 -4.48 -13.60 -11.83
C TRP A 375 -5.73 -14.37 -12.29
N LEU A 376 -6.63 -14.70 -11.36
CA LEU A 376 -7.87 -15.38 -11.70
C LEU A 376 -8.74 -14.56 -12.67
N GLY A 377 -8.74 -13.24 -12.53
CA GLY A 377 -9.43 -12.35 -13.47
C GLY A 377 -8.98 -12.53 -14.90
N GLY A 378 -7.67 -12.54 -15.14
CA GLY A 378 -7.10 -12.79 -16.47
C GLY A 378 -7.31 -14.22 -16.97
N TYR A 379 -6.95 -15.20 -16.11
CA TYR A 379 -7.03 -16.62 -16.45
C TYR A 379 -8.45 -17.07 -16.81
N LEU A 380 -9.43 -16.72 -15.97
CA LEU A 380 -10.82 -17.12 -16.21
C LEU A 380 -11.42 -16.38 -17.40
N TYR A 381 -11.05 -15.10 -17.60
CA TYR A 381 -11.48 -14.40 -18.80
C TYR A 381 -10.97 -15.06 -20.09
N ASP A 382 -9.70 -15.43 -20.16
CA ASP A 382 -9.14 -16.08 -21.35
C ASP A 382 -9.75 -17.48 -21.60
N LYS A 383 -10.27 -18.13 -20.55
CA LYS A 383 -10.95 -19.44 -20.66
C LYS A 383 -12.43 -19.34 -21.01
N THR A 384 -13.13 -18.33 -20.52
CA THR A 384 -14.60 -18.24 -20.57
C THR A 384 -15.12 -17.06 -21.40
N GLY A 385 -14.27 -16.09 -21.73
CA GLY A 385 -14.69 -14.84 -22.37
C GLY A 385 -15.42 -13.87 -21.45
N SER A 386 -15.53 -14.18 -20.13
CA SER A 386 -16.29 -13.37 -19.17
C SER A 386 -15.56 -13.22 -17.83
N TYR A 387 -15.87 -12.13 -17.10
CA TYR A 387 -15.46 -11.92 -15.72
C TYR A 387 -16.50 -12.40 -14.69
N ASP A 388 -17.63 -12.95 -15.09
CA ASP A 388 -18.77 -13.28 -14.21
C ASP A 388 -18.36 -14.17 -13.04
N ILE A 389 -17.59 -15.22 -13.31
CA ILE A 389 -17.11 -16.14 -12.27
C ILE A 389 -16.30 -15.40 -11.20
N VAL A 390 -15.44 -14.45 -11.60
CA VAL A 390 -14.61 -13.70 -10.65
C VAL A 390 -15.44 -12.71 -9.87
N TRP A 391 -16.44 -12.08 -10.49
CA TRP A 391 -17.40 -11.23 -9.80
C TRP A 391 -18.17 -12.00 -8.72
N TYR A 392 -18.71 -13.19 -9.06
CA TYR A 392 -19.41 -14.03 -8.09
C TYR A 392 -18.48 -14.51 -6.98
N LEU A 393 -17.24 -14.85 -7.30
CA LEU A 393 -16.23 -15.21 -6.32
C LEU A 393 -15.92 -14.03 -5.39
N ALA A 394 -15.81 -12.80 -5.93
CA ALA A 394 -15.59 -11.59 -5.14
C ALA A 394 -16.76 -11.34 -4.16
N ILE A 395 -18.00 -11.57 -4.58
CA ILE A 395 -19.19 -11.49 -3.72
C ILE A 395 -19.11 -12.53 -2.59
N ALA A 396 -18.88 -13.80 -2.94
CA ALA A 396 -18.81 -14.90 -1.98
C ALA A 396 -17.70 -14.69 -0.95
N LEU A 397 -16.51 -14.27 -1.40
CA LEU A 397 -15.38 -13.95 -0.53
C LEU A 397 -15.68 -12.74 0.38
N GLY A 398 -16.41 -11.72 -0.10
CA GLY A 398 -16.80 -10.60 0.74
C GLY A 398 -17.75 -11.01 1.86
N VAL A 399 -18.74 -11.88 1.58
CA VAL A 399 -19.60 -12.48 2.61
C VAL A 399 -18.76 -13.32 3.57
N PHE A 400 -17.87 -14.16 3.06
CA PHE A 400 -16.93 -14.92 3.89
C PHE A 400 -16.10 -14.02 4.80
N ALA A 401 -15.53 -12.95 4.26
CA ALA A 401 -14.74 -11.99 5.06
C ALA A 401 -15.58 -11.30 6.13
N ALA A 402 -16.84 -10.97 5.84
CA ALA A 402 -17.75 -10.43 6.84
C ALA A 402 -17.96 -11.42 8.00
N LEU A 403 -18.22 -12.69 7.68
CA LEU A 403 -18.48 -13.75 8.66
C LEU A 403 -17.24 -14.06 9.50
N VAL A 404 -16.04 -14.17 8.91
CA VAL A 404 -14.81 -14.50 9.66
C VAL A 404 -14.34 -13.35 10.55
N ASN A 405 -14.74 -12.11 10.29
CA ASN A 405 -14.41 -11.00 11.17
C ASN A 405 -15.29 -10.93 12.43
N LEU A 406 -16.51 -11.47 12.43
CA LEU A 406 -17.42 -11.42 13.58
C LEU A 406 -16.89 -12.12 14.85
N PRO A 407 -16.28 -13.32 14.78
CA PRO A 407 -15.75 -14.01 15.97
C PRO A 407 -14.42 -13.43 16.47
N VAL A 408 -13.80 -12.46 15.81
CA VAL A 408 -12.54 -11.83 16.25
C VAL A 408 -12.69 -11.32 17.68
N ARG A 409 -11.80 -11.74 18.56
CA ARG A 409 -11.70 -11.27 19.94
C ARG A 409 -10.69 -10.13 20.00
N GLU A 410 -11.16 -8.94 20.36
CA GLU A 410 -10.34 -7.71 20.40
C GLU A 410 -9.68 -7.49 21.77
N SER A 411 -9.87 -8.39 22.74
CA SER A 411 -9.22 -8.29 24.06
C SER A 411 -7.71 -8.48 23.93
N ALA A 412 -6.95 -7.67 24.68
CA ALA A 412 -5.51 -7.81 24.76
C ALA A 412 -5.11 -9.19 25.29
N ILE A 413 -4.02 -9.75 24.75
CA ILE A 413 -3.46 -11.02 25.22
C ILE A 413 -2.86 -10.80 26.62
N VAL A 414 -3.32 -11.58 27.60
CA VAL A 414 -2.77 -11.60 28.95
C VAL A 414 -1.52 -12.47 28.96
N ARG A 415 -0.35 -11.86 29.08
CA ARG A 415 0.94 -12.55 29.19
C ARG A 415 1.25 -12.85 30.64
N LYS A 416 1.07 -14.10 31.07
CA LYS A 416 1.26 -14.54 32.47
C LYS A 416 2.68 -14.28 33.02
N HIS A 417 3.70 -14.12 32.16
CA HIS A 417 5.09 -13.88 32.58
C HIS A 417 5.36 -12.44 33.06
N LEU A 418 4.45 -11.49 32.84
CA LEU A 418 4.59 -10.10 33.28
C LEU A 418 3.90 -9.78 34.60
N GLN A 419 3.15 -10.74 35.19
CA GLN A 419 2.50 -10.58 36.51
C GLN A 419 3.37 -11.12 37.64
N ALA A 420 4.53 -11.70 37.33
CA ALA A 420 5.42 -12.32 38.33
C ALA A 420 6.74 -11.55 38.54
N ALA A 421 6.85 -10.33 38.06
CA ALA A 421 7.92 -9.37 38.29
C ALA A 421 7.35 -8.05 38.78
#